data_d3b742d51fb1d83865c8044145fc5824
#
_entry.id   d3b742d51fb1d83865c8044145fc5824
#
_cell.length_a   1.000
_cell.length_b   1.000
_cell.length_c   1.000
_cell.angle_alpha   90.00
_cell.angle_beta   90.00
_cell.angle_gamma   90.00
#
_symmetry.space_group_name_H-M   'P 1'
#
loop_
_entity.id
_entity.type
_entity.pdbx_description
1 polymer ?
#
loop_
_entity_poly.entity_id
_entity_poly.type
_entity_poly.pdbx_seq_one_letter_code
_entity_poly.pdbx_strand_id
1 'polypeptide(L)'
;SWQHHRLSFGFIQSLSMLITFTVILWESAGTLSFTVGGTEWNIQGYMVYTVVLIVIGGTLFTHKVGKRIRPLNVEKQRSEATFRTNLVQHNKQAELIALSNAESLQRQELSDNFHTIKENWHRLMNRQRWLDYWQNIYSRSLSVLPYFLLLPQFISGQINLGGLMKSRQAFMLVSNNLSWFIYKYDELAELAAVIDRLYEFHQLTEQRPTNKPKNCQHAVQVADASIRTPDNKIILENLNFHVSPGKWLLLKGYSGAGKTTLLKTLSHCWPWFKGDISSPADSWYVSQTPLIKTGLLKEIICKALPLPVDDKSLSEVLHQVGLGKLAARIHDHDRWGDILSSGEKQRIALARLILRRPKWIFLDETTSHLEEQEAIRLLRLVREKLPTSGVIMVTHQPGVWNLADDICDISAVL
;
A
#
# COMPACT_ATOMS: atom_id res chain seq x y z
N SER A 1 4.23 -15.43 5.80
CA SER A 1 4.82 -16.77 5.54
C SER A 1 4.21 -17.87 6.41
N TRP A 2 3.87 -17.64 7.68
CA TRP A 2 3.30 -18.65 8.60
C TRP A 2 1.93 -19.20 8.17
N GLN A 3 1.04 -18.36 7.64
CA GLN A 3 -0.29 -18.78 7.16
C GLN A 3 -0.19 -19.67 5.91
N HIS A 4 0.75 -19.42 5.02
CA HIS A 4 0.94 -20.23 3.81
C HIS A 4 1.39 -21.66 4.15
N HIS A 5 2.30 -21.82 5.11
CA HIS A 5 2.74 -23.15 5.56
C HIS A 5 1.60 -23.95 6.20
N ARG A 6 0.68 -23.32 6.93
CA ARG A 6 -0.48 -23.97 7.53
C ARG A 6 -1.49 -24.45 6.48
N LEU A 7 -1.71 -23.69 5.41
CA LEU A 7 -2.62 -24.08 4.32
C LEU A 7 -2.08 -25.26 3.51
N SER A 8 -0.80 -25.24 3.11
CA SER A 8 -0.19 -26.32 2.35
C SER A 8 -0.07 -27.61 3.16
N PHE A 9 0.32 -27.52 4.44
CA PHE A 9 0.42 -28.70 5.31
C PHE A 9 -0.98 -29.29 5.60
N GLY A 10 -1.96 -28.43 5.86
CA GLY A 10 -3.35 -28.85 6.07
C GLY A 10 -3.97 -29.52 4.84
N PHE A 11 -3.62 -29.07 3.63
CA PHE A 11 -4.07 -29.70 2.39
C PHE A 11 -3.50 -31.10 2.22
N ILE A 12 -2.17 -31.28 2.38
CA ILE A 12 -1.51 -32.58 2.28
C ILE A 12 -2.06 -33.56 3.30
N GLN A 13 -2.24 -33.10 4.56
CA GLN A 13 -2.83 -33.90 5.61
C GLN A 13 -4.27 -34.33 5.27
N SER A 14 -5.11 -33.39 4.81
CA SER A 14 -6.49 -33.68 4.42
C SER A 14 -6.56 -34.66 3.25
N LEU A 15 -5.67 -34.55 2.26
CA LEU A 15 -5.61 -35.45 1.13
C LEU A 15 -5.22 -36.88 1.56
N SER A 16 -4.19 -37.03 2.39
CA SER A 16 -3.74 -38.32 2.93
C SER A 16 -4.84 -38.99 3.76
N MET A 17 -5.49 -38.22 4.66
CA MET A 17 -6.61 -38.72 5.45
C MET A 17 -7.81 -39.11 4.58
N LEU A 18 -8.12 -38.32 3.55
CA LEU A 18 -9.20 -38.63 2.61
C LEU A 18 -9.00 -39.98 1.93
N ILE A 19 -7.83 -40.24 1.36
CA ILE A 19 -7.52 -41.52 0.70
C ILE A 19 -7.65 -42.68 1.68
N THR A 20 -6.99 -42.58 2.84
CA THR A 20 -6.97 -43.68 3.82
C THR A 20 -8.37 -44.01 4.33
N PHE A 21 -9.15 -42.97 4.75
CA PHE A 21 -10.47 -43.25 5.33
C PHE A 21 -11.55 -43.54 4.29
N THR A 22 -11.38 -43.15 3.03
CA THR A 22 -12.26 -43.59 1.93
C THR A 22 -12.14 -45.09 1.69
N VAL A 23 -10.93 -45.65 1.72
CA VAL A 23 -10.72 -47.11 1.62
C VAL A 23 -11.36 -47.83 2.81
N ILE A 24 -11.12 -47.35 4.03
CA ILE A 24 -11.72 -47.93 5.24
C ILE A 24 -13.26 -47.86 5.19
N LEU A 25 -13.82 -46.76 4.73
CA LEU A 25 -15.27 -46.57 4.62
C LEU A 25 -15.87 -47.50 3.55
N TRP A 26 -15.15 -47.69 2.42
CA TRP A 26 -15.56 -48.61 1.35
C TRP A 26 -15.64 -50.04 1.83
N GLU A 27 -14.61 -50.51 2.53
CA GLU A 27 -14.58 -51.87 3.09
C GLU A 27 -15.59 -52.10 4.22
N SER A 28 -15.75 -51.07 5.09
CA SER A 28 -16.60 -51.19 6.29
C SER A 28 -18.09 -51.00 6.00
N ALA A 29 -18.46 -50.38 4.90
CA ALA A 29 -19.85 -50.07 4.56
C ALA A 29 -20.69 -51.25 4.10
N GLY A 30 -19.99 -52.33 3.66
CA GLY A 30 -20.67 -53.49 3.09
C GLY A 30 -21.47 -53.17 1.82
N THR A 31 -22.44 -54.06 1.50
CA THR A 31 -23.35 -53.88 0.36
C THR A 31 -24.76 -53.50 0.84
N LEU A 32 -25.34 -52.47 0.23
CA LEU A 32 -26.74 -52.14 0.39
C LEU A 32 -27.53 -52.88 -0.69
N SER A 33 -28.35 -53.88 -0.28
CA SER A 33 -29.26 -54.60 -1.18
C SER A 33 -30.70 -54.11 -0.98
N PHE A 34 -31.32 -53.70 -2.08
CA PHE A 34 -32.74 -53.33 -2.11
C PHE A 34 -33.38 -53.74 -3.43
N THR A 35 -34.68 -54.04 -3.37
CA THR A 35 -35.44 -54.49 -4.53
C THR A 35 -36.36 -53.39 -5.00
N VAL A 36 -36.16 -52.93 -6.25
CA VAL A 36 -37.03 -51.94 -6.90
C VAL A 36 -37.56 -52.54 -8.22
N GLY A 37 -38.86 -52.66 -8.35
CA GLY A 37 -39.47 -53.15 -9.59
C GLY A 37 -39.13 -54.61 -9.94
N GLY A 38 -38.84 -55.47 -8.94
CA GLY A 38 -38.50 -56.87 -9.14
C GLY A 38 -37.03 -57.15 -9.45
N THR A 39 -36.18 -56.15 -9.51
CA THR A 39 -34.73 -56.28 -9.72
C THR A 39 -34.01 -55.99 -8.40
N GLU A 40 -33.10 -56.90 -8.02
CA GLU A 40 -32.25 -56.69 -6.83
C GLU A 40 -31.05 -55.79 -7.21
N TRP A 41 -30.91 -54.69 -6.51
CA TRP A 41 -29.78 -53.78 -6.68
C TRP A 41 -28.82 -53.94 -5.49
N ASN A 42 -27.57 -54.24 -5.79
CA ASN A 42 -26.51 -54.39 -4.81
C ASN A 42 -25.46 -53.28 -5.02
N ILE A 43 -25.47 -52.26 -4.14
CA ILE A 43 -24.52 -51.15 -4.20
C ILE A 43 -23.43 -51.36 -3.16
N GLN A 44 -22.23 -51.70 -3.58
CA GLN A 44 -21.07 -51.83 -2.70
C GLN A 44 -20.49 -50.43 -2.40
N GLY A 45 -20.09 -50.22 -1.13
CA GLY A 45 -19.48 -48.92 -0.72
C GLY A 45 -20.45 -47.70 -0.75
N TYR A 46 -21.75 -47.95 -0.65
CA TYR A 46 -22.82 -46.93 -0.76
C TYR A 46 -22.61 -45.73 0.15
N MET A 47 -21.93 -45.86 1.30
CA MET A 47 -21.65 -44.77 2.23
C MET A 47 -20.67 -43.77 1.63
N VAL A 48 -19.75 -44.19 0.76
CA VAL A 48 -18.81 -43.31 0.07
C VAL A 48 -19.56 -42.41 -0.92
N TYR A 49 -20.45 -43.00 -1.72
CA TYR A 49 -21.30 -42.23 -2.65
C TYR A 49 -22.20 -41.24 -1.89
N THR A 50 -22.76 -41.65 -0.77
CA THR A 50 -23.63 -40.82 0.05
C THR A 50 -22.87 -39.62 0.64
N VAL A 51 -21.65 -39.82 1.18
CA VAL A 51 -20.86 -38.72 1.75
C VAL A 51 -20.45 -37.71 0.67
N VAL A 52 -20.03 -38.21 -0.50
CA VAL A 52 -19.64 -37.35 -1.62
C VAL A 52 -20.83 -36.51 -2.11
N LEU A 53 -21.99 -37.13 -2.29
CA LEU A 53 -23.20 -36.43 -2.74
C LEU A 53 -23.64 -35.34 -1.77
N ILE A 54 -23.65 -35.67 -0.47
CA ILE A 54 -24.03 -34.70 0.58
C ILE A 54 -23.04 -33.59 0.72
N VAL A 55 -21.74 -33.88 0.63
CA VAL A 55 -20.70 -32.84 0.69
C VAL A 55 -20.79 -31.93 -0.53
N ILE A 56 -20.97 -32.47 -1.74
CA ILE A 56 -21.17 -31.65 -2.95
C ILE A 56 -22.41 -30.77 -2.80
N GLY A 57 -23.55 -31.34 -2.40
CA GLY A 57 -24.79 -30.57 -2.17
C GLY A 57 -24.63 -29.50 -1.12
N GLY A 58 -24.00 -29.82 0.01
CA GLY A 58 -23.68 -28.87 1.08
C GLY A 58 -22.74 -27.75 0.61
N THR A 59 -21.72 -28.09 -0.21
CA THR A 59 -20.81 -27.13 -0.81
C THR A 59 -21.53 -26.14 -1.72
N LEU A 60 -22.33 -26.64 -2.65
CA LEU A 60 -23.07 -25.80 -3.59
C LEU A 60 -24.02 -24.83 -2.85
N PHE A 61 -24.71 -25.34 -1.82
CA PHE A 61 -25.60 -24.52 -1.03
C PHE A 61 -24.84 -23.46 -0.21
N THR A 62 -23.77 -23.86 0.47
CA THR A 62 -22.91 -22.96 1.25
C THR A 62 -22.32 -21.87 0.34
N HIS A 63 -21.84 -22.22 -0.86
CA HIS A 63 -21.34 -21.27 -1.83
C HIS A 63 -22.42 -20.26 -2.27
N LYS A 64 -23.64 -20.74 -2.55
CA LYS A 64 -24.77 -19.88 -2.93
C LYS A 64 -25.15 -18.87 -1.84
N VAL A 65 -25.14 -19.28 -0.58
CA VAL A 65 -25.42 -18.42 0.57
C VAL A 65 -24.22 -17.49 0.85
N GLY A 66 -23.01 -18.02 0.86
CA GLY A 66 -21.77 -17.31 1.19
C GLY A 66 -21.38 -16.26 0.16
N LYS A 67 -21.70 -16.47 -1.12
CA LYS A 67 -21.39 -15.51 -2.20
C LYS A 67 -21.88 -14.07 -1.91
N ARG A 68 -22.99 -13.93 -1.16
CA ARG A 68 -23.56 -12.63 -0.78
C ARG A 68 -22.85 -11.97 0.41
N ILE A 69 -22.04 -12.69 1.17
CA ILE A 69 -21.30 -12.17 2.34
C ILE A 69 -20.04 -11.42 1.88
N ARG A 70 -19.38 -11.89 0.82
CA ARG A 70 -18.15 -11.30 0.31
C ARG A 70 -18.25 -9.79 0.00
N PRO A 71 -19.24 -9.30 -0.79
CA PRO A 71 -19.37 -7.88 -1.04
C PRO A 71 -19.66 -7.06 0.22
N LEU A 72 -20.41 -7.60 1.19
CA LEU A 72 -20.66 -6.93 2.47
C LEU A 72 -19.39 -6.80 3.32
N ASN A 73 -18.51 -7.79 3.30
CA ASN A 73 -17.21 -7.71 3.97
C ASN A 73 -16.28 -6.67 3.32
N VAL A 74 -16.25 -6.59 1.99
CA VAL A 74 -15.50 -5.55 1.27
C VAL A 74 -16.02 -4.17 1.62
N GLU A 75 -17.34 -3.98 1.63
CA GLU A 75 -17.98 -2.71 2.00
C GLU A 75 -17.68 -2.33 3.45
N LYS A 76 -17.71 -3.29 4.38
CA LYS A 76 -17.30 -3.09 5.78
C LYS A 76 -15.87 -2.56 5.87
N GLN A 77 -14.92 -3.23 5.24
CA GLN A 77 -13.51 -2.82 5.26
C GLN A 77 -13.32 -1.42 4.67
N ARG A 78 -14.03 -1.10 3.58
CA ARG A 78 -13.99 0.21 2.94
C ARG A 78 -14.55 1.31 3.85
N SER A 79 -15.73 1.11 4.42
CA SER A 79 -16.36 2.07 5.32
C SER A 79 -15.55 2.30 6.59
N GLU A 80 -14.98 1.24 7.19
CA GLU A 80 -14.08 1.36 8.34
C GLU A 80 -12.79 2.11 8.01
N ALA A 81 -12.19 1.88 6.82
CA ALA A 81 -11.00 2.59 6.37
C ALA A 81 -11.29 4.08 6.16
N THR A 82 -12.41 4.42 5.52
CA THR A 82 -12.85 5.81 5.33
C THR A 82 -13.06 6.51 6.67
N PHE A 83 -13.79 5.89 7.60
CA PHE A 83 -14.03 6.44 8.93
C PHE A 83 -12.72 6.70 9.69
N ARG A 84 -11.78 5.75 9.66
CA ARG A 84 -10.46 5.91 10.28
C ARG A 84 -9.66 7.04 9.65
N THR A 85 -9.70 7.17 8.32
CA THR A 85 -9.02 8.27 7.60
C THR A 85 -9.60 9.62 8.01
N ASN A 86 -10.95 9.73 8.08
CA ASN A 86 -11.62 10.95 8.50
C ASN A 86 -11.26 11.31 9.95
N LEU A 87 -11.23 10.35 10.88
CA LEU A 87 -10.80 10.60 12.26
C LEU A 87 -9.36 11.13 12.34
N VAL A 88 -8.43 10.58 11.56
CA VAL A 88 -7.05 11.06 11.51
C VAL A 88 -6.97 12.47 10.93
N GLN A 89 -7.76 12.78 9.90
CA GLN A 89 -7.84 14.12 9.32
C GLN A 89 -8.41 15.13 10.31
N HIS A 90 -9.50 14.82 11.00
CA HIS A 90 -10.09 15.69 12.02
C HIS A 90 -9.12 15.96 13.16
N ASN A 91 -8.37 14.94 13.61
CA ASN A 91 -7.36 15.15 14.64
C ASN A 91 -6.23 16.09 14.18
N LYS A 92 -5.80 16.01 12.92
CA LYS A 92 -4.79 16.91 12.34
C LYS A 92 -5.30 18.34 12.15
N GLN A 93 -6.59 18.49 11.92
CA GLN A 93 -7.25 19.78 11.65
C GLN A 93 -8.04 20.32 12.85
N ALA A 94 -7.88 19.75 14.04
CA ALA A 94 -8.67 20.09 15.22
C ALA A 94 -8.65 21.58 15.55
N GLU A 95 -7.50 22.25 15.44
CA GLU A 95 -7.36 23.68 15.64
C GLU A 95 -8.15 24.49 14.61
N LEU A 96 -8.08 24.13 13.32
CA LEU A 96 -8.84 24.81 12.26
C LEU A 96 -10.34 24.61 12.41
N ILE A 97 -10.78 23.43 12.84
CA ILE A 97 -12.19 23.10 13.11
C ILE A 97 -12.70 24.00 14.25
N ALA A 98 -11.93 24.11 15.33
CA ALA A 98 -12.28 24.98 16.46
C ALA A 98 -12.32 26.47 16.08
N LEU A 99 -11.31 26.94 15.33
CA LEU A 99 -11.25 28.34 14.87
C LEU A 99 -12.41 28.69 13.90
N SER A 100 -12.92 27.74 13.15
CA SER A 100 -14.04 27.95 12.22
C SER A 100 -15.42 27.65 12.82
N ASN A 101 -15.51 27.30 14.11
CA ASN A 101 -16.73 26.85 14.81
C ASN A 101 -17.48 25.74 14.03
N ALA A 102 -16.74 24.81 13.43
CA ALA A 102 -17.28 23.77 12.54
C ALA A 102 -17.51 22.42 13.26
N GLU A 103 -17.42 22.36 14.60
CA GLU A 103 -17.50 21.11 15.39
C GLU A 103 -18.84 20.38 15.19
N SER A 104 -19.93 21.11 15.09
CA SER A 104 -21.26 20.52 14.88
C SER A 104 -21.37 19.82 13.52
N LEU A 105 -20.84 20.46 12.47
CA LEU A 105 -20.82 19.90 11.11
C LEU A 105 -19.96 18.63 11.04
N GLN A 106 -18.78 18.70 11.63
CA GLN A 106 -17.83 17.58 11.65
C GLN A 106 -18.35 16.40 12.48
N ARG A 107 -19.05 16.70 13.59
CA ARG A 107 -19.72 15.67 14.39
C ARG A 107 -20.82 14.97 13.61
N GLN A 108 -21.61 15.72 12.84
CA GLN A 108 -22.65 15.15 11.99
C GLN A 108 -22.05 14.24 10.92
N GLU A 109 -21.03 14.70 10.21
CA GLU A 109 -20.32 13.89 9.19
C GLU A 109 -19.78 12.56 9.76
N LEU A 110 -19.13 12.61 10.94
CA LEU A 110 -18.65 11.40 11.60
C LEU A 110 -19.79 10.47 12.04
N SER A 111 -20.90 11.04 12.50
CA SER A 111 -22.11 10.28 12.89
C SER A 111 -22.72 9.55 11.69
N ASP A 112 -22.81 10.20 10.54
CA ASP A 112 -23.37 9.63 9.31
C ASP A 112 -22.47 8.51 8.77
N ASN A 113 -21.15 8.72 8.80
CA ASN A 113 -20.18 7.69 8.44
C ASN A 113 -20.27 6.47 9.38
N PHE A 114 -20.45 6.71 10.69
CA PHE A 114 -20.62 5.63 11.66
C PHE A 114 -21.96 4.89 11.47
N HIS A 115 -23.03 5.61 11.13
CA HIS A 115 -24.33 5.01 10.82
C HIS A 115 -24.23 4.07 9.62
N THR A 116 -23.52 4.45 8.58
CA THR A 116 -23.26 3.61 7.41
C THR A 116 -22.53 2.31 7.77
N ILE A 117 -21.52 2.39 8.65
CA ILE A 117 -20.82 1.20 9.18
C ILE A 117 -21.80 0.31 9.93
N LYS A 118 -22.61 0.88 10.82
CA LYS A 118 -23.59 0.15 11.63
C LYS A 118 -24.63 -0.59 10.77
N GLU A 119 -25.18 0.07 9.75
CA GLU A 119 -26.12 -0.54 8.84
C GLU A 119 -25.53 -1.70 8.05
N ASN A 120 -24.34 -1.51 7.50
CA ASN A 120 -23.65 -2.58 6.79
C ASN A 120 -23.31 -3.75 7.71
N TRP A 121 -22.90 -3.46 8.96
CA TRP A 121 -22.63 -4.48 9.96
C TRP A 121 -23.89 -5.31 10.29
N HIS A 122 -25.07 -4.67 10.44
CA HIS A 122 -26.32 -5.37 10.64
C HIS A 122 -26.70 -6.28 9.46
N ARG A 123 -26.51 -5.79 8.22
CA ARG A 123 -26.75 -6.61 7.01
C ARG A 123 -25.81 -7.82 6.96
N LEU A 124 -24.54 -7.62 7.28
CA LEU A 124 -23.53 -8.67 7.34
C LEU A 124 -23.88 -9.72 8.40
N MET A 125 -24.17 -9.30 9.64
CA MET A 125 -24.51 -10.19 10.75
C MET A 125 -25.79 -11.00 10.49
N ASN A 126 -26.78 -10.40 9.84
CA ASN A 126 -28.00 -11.13 9.45
C ASN A 126 -27.69 -12.23 8.43
N ARG A 127 -26.82 -11.99 7.47
CA ARG A 127 -26.40 -13.00 6.49
C ARG A 127 -25.53 -14.09 7.13
N GLN A 128 -24.63 -13.68 8.01
CA GLN A 128 -23.76 -14.60 8.73
C GLN A 128 -24.57 -15.56 9.61
N ARG A 129 -25.56 -15.07 10.33
CA ARG A 129 -26.48 -15.92 11.13
C ARG A 129 -27.14 -17.02 10.29
N TRP A 130 -27.65 -16.70 9.11
CA TRP A 130 -28.24 -17.70 8.22
C TRP A 130 -27.23 -18.75 7.75
N LEU A 131 -26.00 -18.33 7.48
CA LEU A 131 -24.92 -19.26 7.13
C LEU A 131 -24.56 -20.16 8.30
N ASP A 132 -24.46 -19.59 9.51
CA ASP A 132 -24.14 -20.34 10.72
C ASP A 132 -25.24 -21.35 11.07
N TYR A 133 -26.51 -20.97 10.93
CA TYR A 133 -27.65 -21.91 11.12
C TYR A 133 -27.56 -23.05 10.11
N TRP A 134 -27.33 -22.77 8.87
CA TRP A 134 -27.15 -23.80 7.84
C TRP A 134 -25.99 -24.73 8.17
N GLN A 135 -24.82 -24.19 8.48
CA GLN A 135 -23.64 -24.99 8.83
C GLN A 135 -23.90 -25.89 10.06
N ASN A 136 -24.59 -25.38 11.05
CA ASN A 136 -24.95 -26.17 12.23
C ASN A 136 -25.91 -27.31 11.88
N ILE A 137 -26.96 -27.04 11.10
CA ILE A 137 -27.92 -28.09 10.65
C ILE A 137 -27.18 -29.12 9.81
N TYR A 138 -26.37 -28.70 8.86
CA TYR A 138 -25.57 -29.56 8.00
C TYR A 138 -24.61 -30.45 8.80
N SER A 139 -23.85 -29.90 9.71
CA SER A 139 -22.89 -30.64 10.55
C SER A 139 -23.61 -31.65 11.47
N ARG A 140 -24.76 -31.28 12.08
CA ARG A 140 -25.53 -32.20 12.87
C ARG A 140 -26.16 -33.33 12.05
N SER A 141 -26.68 -33.01 10.86
CA SER A 141 -27.21 -34.00 9.93
C SER A 141 -26.15 -35.02 9.54
N LEU A 142 -24.94 -34.56 9.21
CA LEU A 142 -23.80 -35.44 8.92
C LEU A 142 -23.42 -36.35 10.10
N SER A 143 -23.55 -35.87 11.35
CA SER A 143 -23.22 -36.67 12.53
C SER A 143 -24.18 -37.81 12.77
N VAL A 144 -25.48 -37.62 12.42
CA VAL A 144 -26.55 -38.57 12.68
C VAL A 144 -26.79 -39.54 11.52
N LEU A 145 -26.58 -39.08 10.29
CA LEU A 145 -26.86 -39.83 9.07
C LEU A 145 -26.20 -41.21 8.99
N PRO A 146 -24.92 -41.43 9.38
CA PRO A 146 -24.32 -42.76 9.35
C PRO A 146 -25.06 -43.81 10.20
N TYR A 147 -25.66 -43.39 11.28
CA TYR A 147 -26.46 -44.30 12.13
C TYR A 147 -27.66 -44.82 11.35
N PHE A 148 -28.40 -43.93 10.68
CA PHE A 148 -29.56 -44.34 9.89
C PHE A 148 -29.17 -45.25 8.72
N LEU A 149 -28.04 -44.96 8.06
CA LEU A 149 -27.55 -45.75 6.94
C LEU A 149 -27.08 -47.15 7.35
N LEU A 150 -26.52 -47.27 8.57
CA LEU A 150 -25.99 -48.55 9.08
C LEU A 150 -26.99 -49.36 9.93
N LEU A 151 -28.09 -48.73 10.30
CA LEU A 151 -29.11 -49.33 11.17
C LEU A 151 -29.64 -50.68 10.63
N PRO A 152 -29.99 -50.83 9.33
CA PRO A 152 -30.46 -52.12 8.78
C PRO A 152 -29.43 -53.22 8.95
N GLN A 153 -28.14 -52.98 8.71
CA GLN A 153 -27.05 -53.96 8.81
C GLN A 153 -26.77 -54.32 10.29
N PHE A 154 -26.93 -53.35 11.19
CA PHE A 154 -26.77 -53.59 12.61
C PHE A 154 -27.91 -54.46 13.18
N ILE A 155 -29.18 -54.21 12.80
CA ILE A 155 -30.33 -54.97 13.22
C ILE A 155 -30.28 -56.42 12.63
N SER A 156 -29.80 -56.57 11.39
CA SER A 156 -29.63 -57.86 10.76
C SER A 156 -28.42 -58.67 11.29
N GLY A 157 -27.63 -58.12 12.19
CA GLY A 157 -26.47 -58.76 12.79
C GLY A 157 -25.27 -58.85 11.89
N GLN A 158 -25.30 -58.22 10.70
CA GLN A 158 -24.16 -58.19 9.75
C GLN A 158 -22.98 -57.41 10.29
N ILE A 159 -23.21 -56.40 11.08
CA ILE A 159 -22.20 -55.58 11.78
C ILE A 159 -22.46 -55.58 13.30
N ASN A 160 -21.38 -55.62 14.07
CA ASN A 160 -21.44 -55.44 15.51
C ASN A 160 -21.29 -53.93 15.87
N LEU A 161 -21.44 -53.59 17.16
CA LEU A 161 -21.36 -52.21 17.65
C LEU A 161 -20.00 -51.57 17.31
N GLY A 162 -18.91 -52.32 17.37
CA GLY A 162 -17.57 -51.86 16.99
C GLY A 162 -17.48 -51.50 15.49
N GLY A 163 -18.07 -52.34 14.61
CA GLY A 163 -18.16 -52.07 13.17
C GLY A 163 -18.97 -50.81 12.86
N LEU A 164 -20.13 -50.65 13.55
CA LEU A 164 -20.95 -49.44 13.42
C LEU A 164 -20.18 -48.15 13.81
N MET A 165 -19.48 -48.21 14.94
CA MET A 165 -18.67 -47.07 15.39
C MET A 165 -17.49 -46.78 14.47
N LYS A 166 -16.79 -47.82 13.95
CA LYS A 166 -15.69 -47.68 12.97
C LYS A 166 -16.18 -47.02 11.68
N SER A 167 -17.29 -47.53 11.10
CA SER A 167 -17.84 -46.96 9.86
C SER A 167 -18.35 -45.53 10.03
N ARG A 168 -18.99 -45.23 11.14
CA ARG A 168 -19.37 -43.84 11.49
C ARG A 168 -18.17 -42.93 11.57
N GLN A 169 -17.09 -43.35 12.27
CA GLN A 169 -15.89 -42.56 12.42
C GLN A 169 -15.22 -42.31 11.07
N ALA A 170 -15.13 -43.35 10.21
CA ALA A 170 -14.60 -43.22 8.86
C ALA A 170 -15.44 -42.23 8.02
N PHE A 171 -16.78 -42.34 8.07
CA PHE A 171 -17.71 -41.43 7.41
C PHE A 171 -17.47 -39.95 7.80
N MET A 172 -17.36 -39.70 9.13
CA MET A 172 -17.11 -38.37 9.65
C MET A 172 -15.74 -37.78 9.18
N LEU A 173 -14.70 -38.63 9.18
CA LEU A 173 -13.37 -38.20 8.74
C LEU A 173 -13.35 -37.92 7.23
N VAL A 174 -13.97 -38.74 6.40
CA VAL A 174 -14.12 -38.50 4.97
C VAL A 174 -14.89 -37.21 4.72
N SER A 175 -16.03 -37.04 5.39
CA SER A 175 -16.87 -35.85 5.30
C SER A 175 -16.09 -34.58 5.68
N ASN A 176 -15.38 -34.57 6.80
CA ASN A 176 -14.63 -33.41 7.28
C ASN A 176 -13.48 -33.04 6.32
N ASN A 177 -12.75 -34.04 5.81
CA ASN A 177 -11.66 -33.80 4.88
C ASN A 177 -12.15 -33.36 3.49
N LEU A 178 -13.27 -33.88 2.99
CA LEU A 178 -13.92 -33.35 1.78
C LEU A 178 -14.42 -31.92 1.97
N SER A 179 -14.95 -31.62 3.16
CA SER A 179 -15.46 -30.26 3.50
C SER A 179 -14.34 -29.28 3.78
N TRP A 180 -13.07 -29.70 3.86
CA TRP A 180 -11.94 -28.82 4.11
C TRP A 180 -11.89 -27.64 3.11
N PHE A 181 -12.10 -27.90 1.83
CA PHE A 181 -12.16 -26.87 0.80
C PHE A 181 -13.29 -25.86 1.03
N ILE A 182 -14.42 -26.31 1.58
CA ILE A 182 -15.55 -25.43 1.89
C ILE A 182 -15.18 -24.46 2.99
N TYR A 183 -14.59 -24.98 4.08
CA TYR A 183 -14.21 -24.16 5.24
C TYR A 183 -13.01 -23.25 4.96
N LYS A 184 -12.12 -23.64 4.03
CA LYS A 184 -10.94 -22.87 3.65
C LYS A 184 -11.11 -22.00 2.40
N TYR A 185 -12.31 -22.03 1.80
CA TYR A 185 -12.58 -21.27 0.58
C TYR A 185 -12.35 -19.77 0.75
N ASP A 186 -12.77 -19.19 1.87
CA ASP A 186 -12.61 -17.77 2.15
C ASP A 186 -11.13 -17.40 2.33
N GLU A 187 -10.35 -18.22 3.02
CA GLU A 187 -8.91 -18.04 3.20
C GLU A 187 -8.16 -18.15 1.85
N LEU A 188 -8.56 -19.10 1.00
CA LEU A 188 -8.01 -19.26 -0.35
C LEU A 188 -8.39 -18.08 -1.27
N ALA A 189 -9.62 -17.59 -1.17
CA ALA A 189 -10.08 -16.43 -1.94
C ALA A 189 -9.37 -15.14 -1.49
N GLU A 190 -9.11 -14.98 -0.19
CA GLU A 190 -8.32 -13.87 0.34
C GLU A 190 -6.87 -13.93 -0.16
N LEU A 191 -6.26 -15.12 -0.15
CA LEU A 191 -4.93 -15.34 -0.69
C LEU A 191 -4.85 -14.97 -2.18
N ALA A 192 -5.81 -15.44 -2.98
CA ALA A 192 -5.87 -15.10 -4.40
C ALA A 192 -5.96 -13.59 -4.61
N ALA A 193 -6.80 -12.89 -3.84
CA ALA A 193 -6.93 -11.44 -3.93
C ALA A 193 -5.65 -10.68 -3.51
N VAL A 194 -4.85 -11.24 -2.59
CA VAL A 194 -3.53 -10.67 -2.24
C VAL A 194 -2.53 -10.87 -3.38
N ILE A 195 -2.52 -12.05 -4.00
CA ILE A 195 -1.65 -12.37 -5.15
C ILE A 195 -2.00 -11.45 -6.33
N ASP A 196 -3.29 -11.28 -6.65
CA ASP A 196 -3.75 -10.41 -7.72
C ASP A 196 -3.28 -8.95 -7.51
N ARG A 197 -3.39 -8.43 -6.28
CA ARG A 197 -2.90 -7.08 -5.95
C ARG A 197 -1.37 -6.95 -6.09
N LEU A 198 -0.62 -7.98 -5.69
CA LEU A 198 0.84 -8.00 -5.87
C LEU A 198 1.21 -8.05 -7.35
N TYR A 199 0.48 -8.83 -8.14
CA TYR A 199 0.68 -8.94 -9.58
C TYR A 199 0.35 -7.62 -10.30
N GLU A 200 -0.75 -6.98 -9.96
CA GLU A 200 -1.13 -5.66 -10.46
C GLU A 200 -0.07 -4.60 -10.12
N PHE A 201 0.41 -4.60 -8.87
CA PHE A 201 1.50 -3.71 -8.46
C PHE A 201 2.80 -3.99 -9.25
N HIS A 202 3.13 -5.25 -9.50
CA HIS A 202 4.28 -5.64 -10.31
C HIS A 202 4.14 -5.15 -11.75
N GLN A 203 2.98 -5.35 -12.38
CA GLN A 203 2.71 -4.86 -13.73
C GLN A 203 2.83 -3.34 -13.83
N LEU A 204 2.27 -2.60 -12.86
CA LEU A 204 2.40 -1.14 -12.81
C LEU A 204 3.86 -0.68 -12.68
N THR A 205 4.71 -1.50 -12.05
CA THR A 205 6.14 -1.18 -11.90
C THR A 205 6.91 -1.46 -13.19
N GLU A 206 6.56 -2.51 -13.92
CA GLU A 206 7.18 -2.85 -15.22
C GLU A 206 6.75 -1.90 -16.35
N GLN A 207 5.50 -1.43 -16.31
CA GLN A 207 4.97 -0.49 -17.32
C GLN A 207 5.43 0.96 -17.13
N ARG A 208 6.26 1.25 -16.11
CA ARG A 208 6.80 2.60 -15.96
C ARG A 208 7.64 2.96 -17.17
N PRO A 209 7.41 4.14 -17.79
CA PRO A 209 8.27 4.62 -18.86
C PRO A 209 9.71 4.67 -18.34
N THR A 210 10.61 4.04 -19.05
CA THR A 210 12.05 4.00 -18.72
C THR A 210 12.82 5.20 -19.25
N ASN A 211 12.09 6.15 -19.87
CA ASN A 211 12.72 7.34 -20.42
C ASN A 211 13.36 8.17 -19.31
N LYS A 212 14.66 8.42 -19.44
CA LYS A 212 15.44 9.22 -18.49
C LYS A 212 16.32 10.19 -19.29
N PRO A 213 16.57 11.38 -18.75
CA PRO A 213 17.59 12.26 -19.31
C PRO A 213 18.91 11.52 -19.50
N LYS A 214 19.65 11.87 -20.52
CA LYS A 214 21.02 11.36 -20.72
C LYS A 214 21.88 11.78 -19.52
N ASN A 215 22.60 10.83 -18.93
CA ASN A 215 23.47 11.17 -17.81
C ASN A 215 24.70 11.95 -18.29
N CYS A 216 24.79 13.22 -17.91
CA CYS A 216 25.92 14.09 -18.21
C CYS A 216 26.43 14.74 -16.93
N GLN A 217 27.66 14.43 -16.51
CA GLN A 217 28.22 14.96 -15.26
C GLN A 217 28.69 16.41 -15.34
N HIS A 218 28.87 16.98 -16.56
CA HIS A 218 29.53 18.24 -16.74
C HIS A 218 28.61 19.42 -17.04
N ALA A 219 27.35 19.18 -17.41
CA ALA A 219 26.41 20.26 -17.70
C ALA A 219 24.99 19.77 -17.68
N VAL A 220 24.04 20.68 -17.49
CA VAL A 220 22.63 20.43 -17.81
C VAL A 220 22.35 21.07 -19.16
N GLN A 221 21.90 20.28 -20.12
CA GLN A 221 21.54 20.71 -21.45
C GLN A 221 20.15 20.23 -21.82
N VAL A 222 19.34 21.15 -22.29
CA VAL A 222 18.00 20.89 -22.79
C VAL A 222 17.88 21.47 -24.18
N ALA A 223 17.58 20.62 -25.15
CA ALA A 223 17.47 21.00 -26.57
C ALA A 223 16.19 20.45 -27.17
N ASP A 224 15.36 21.34 -27.69
CA ASP A 224 14.06 21.05 -28.32
C ASP A 224 13.20 20.06 -27.50
N ALA A 225 13.14 20.31 -26.19
CA ALA A 225 12.49 19.40 -25.28
C ALA A 225 11.05 19.84 -24.97
N SER A 226 10.17 18.84 -24.87
CA SER A 226 8.80 19.01 -24.39
C SER A 226 8.54 18.10 -23.22
N ILE A 227 7.83 18.62 -22.20
CA ILE A 227 7.41 17.88 -21.01
C ILE A 227 5.92 17.63 -21.09
N ARG A 228 5.50 16.42 -20.72
CA ARG A 228 4.13 15.96 -20.82
C ARG A 228 3.62 15.37 -19.50
N THR A 229 2.30 15.26 -19.37
CA THR A 229 1.66 14.46 -18.32
C THR A 229 1.71 12.97 -18.68
N PRO A 230 1.41 12.05 -17.73
CA PRO A 230 1.19 10.64 -18.04
C PRO A 230 0.14 10.40 -19.14
N ASP A 231 -0.89 11.26 -19.20
CA ASP A 231 -1.96 11.22 -20.21
C ASP A 231 -1.56 11.89 -21.54
N ASN A 232 -0.25 12.11 -21.73
CA ASN A 232 0.34 12.70 -22.94
C ASN A 232 -0.10 14.15 -23.26
N LYS A 233 -0.67 14.89 -22.30
CA LYS A 233 -0.91 16.33 -22.45
C LYS A 233 0.41 17.09 -22.32
N ILE A 234 0.62 18.08 -23.15
CA ILE A 234 1.80 18.93 -23.14
C ILE A 234 1.72 19.89 -21.95
N ILE A 235 2.81 19.99 -21.19
CA ILE A 235 2.98 20.94 -20.09
C ILE A 235 3.90 22.07 -20.54
N LEU A 236 5.01 21.72 -21.20
CA LEU A 236 6.02 22.65 -21.72
C LEU A 236 6.48 22.16 -23.10
N GLU A 237 6.74 23.09 -24.02
CA GLU A 237 7.27 22.80 -25.36
C GLU A 237 8.51 23.66 -25.66
N ASN A 238 9.28 23.27 -26.65
CA ASN A 238 10.39 24.04 -27.24
C ASN A 238 11.41 24.54 -26.21
N LEU A 239 11.66 23.77 -25.14
CA LEU A 239 12.63 24.15 -24.12
C LEU A 239 14.06 24.07 -24.65
N ASN A 240 14.80 25.18 -24.54
CA ASN A 240 16.18 25.27 -24.93
C ASN A 240 16.97 26.08 -23.90
N PHE A 241 17.89 25.46 -23.17
CA PHE A 241 18.83 26.12 -22.29
C PHE A 241 20.04 25.23 -21.97
N HIS A 242 21.10 25.87 -21.51
CA HIS A 242 22.32 25.22 -21.08
C HIS A 242 22.83 25.82 -19.78
N VAL A 243 23.24 24.97 -18.82
CA VAL A 243 23.82 25.41 -17.55
C VAL A 243 25.16 24.72 -17.35
N SER A 244 26.21 25.52 -17.16
CA SER A 244 27.55 25.04 -16.85
C SER A 244 27.75 24.86 -15.33
N PRO A 245 28.71 24.03 -14.88
CA PRO A 245 29.06 23.91 -13.47
C PRO A 245 29.39 25.26 -12.83
N GLY A 246 28.98 25.45 -11.59
CA GLY A 246 29.18 26.71 -10.86
C GLY A 246 28.26 27.86 -11.27
N LYS A 247 27.43 27.69 -12.30
CA LYS A 247 26.45 28.70 -12.73
C LYS A 247 25.09 28.45 -12.11
N TRP A 248 24.36 29.53 -11.86
CA TRP A 248 23.04 29.55 -11.30
C TRP A 248 22.02 30.01 -12.34
N LEU A 249 21.06 29.14 -12.69
CA LEU A 249 19.95 29.45 -13.58
C LEU A 249 18.67 29.63 -12.80
N LEU A 250 17.96 30.74 -13.03
CA LEU A 250 16.59 30.95 -12.56
C LEU A 250 15.60 30.53 -13.65
N LEU A 251 14.68 29.60 -13.29
CA LEU A 251 13.50 29.29 -14.10
C LEU A 251 12.34 30.22 -13.69
N LYS A 252 11.99 31.17 -14.56
CA LYS A 252 10.89 32.11 -14.38
C LYS A 252 9.65 31.63 -15.14
N GLY A 253 8.46 31.91 -14.61
CA GLY A 253 7.19 31.56 -15.24
C GLY A 253 6.03 31.71 -14.25
N TYR A 254 4.80 31.77 -14.74
CA TYR A 254 3.61 31.86 -13.91
C TYR A 254 3.40 30.60 -13.06
N SER A 255 2.54 30.69 -12.02
CA SER A 255 2.21 29.53 -11.20
C SER A 255 1.47 28.49 -12.06
N GLY A 256 1.87 27.22 -11.95
CA GLY A 256 1.31 26.14 -12.81
C GLY A 256 1.96 25.97 -14.18
N ALA A 257 2.94 26.83 -14.57
CA ALA A 257 3.65 26.71 -15.85
C ALA A 257 4.50 25.43 -16.03
N GLY A 258 4.58 24.55 -15.04
CA GLY A 258 5.35 23.30 -15.17
C GLY A 258 6.79 23.36 -14.64
N LYS A 259 7.22 24.44 -13.96
CA LYS A 259 8.58 24.60 -13.39
C LYS A 259 9.01 23.41 -12.53
N THR A 260 8.19 23.02 -11.58
CA THR A 260 8.40 21.83 -10.71
C THR A 260 8.53 20.54 -11.52
N THR A 261 7.73 20.38 -12.59
CA THR A 261 7.78 19.19 -13.46
C THR A 261 9.07 19.15 -14.25
N LEU A 262 9.55 20.32 -14.73
CA LEU A 262 10.85 20.43 -15.38
C LEU A 262 11.98 20.03 -14.42
N LEU A 263 12.00 20.56 -13.20
CA LEU A 263 13.01 20.18 -12.19
C LEU A 263 12.96 18.69 -11.87
N LYS A 264 11.77 18.09 -11.77
CA LYS A 264 11.61 16.63 -11.60
C LYS A 264 12.13 15.84 -12.80
N THR A 265 11.93 16.34 -14.02
CA THR A 265 12.50 15.72 -15.23
C THR A 265 14.03 15.74 -15.17
N LEU A 266 14.63 16.90 -14.88
CA LEU A 266 16.08 17.03 -14.73
C LEU A 266 16.65 16.16 -13.59
N SER A 267 15.86 15.89 -12.56
CA SER A 267 16.21 14.99 -11.44
C SER A 267 15.98 13.50 -11.75
N HIS A 268 15.71 13.13 -13.00
CA HIS A 268 15.40 11.75 -13.43
C HIS A 268 14.16 11.13 -12.75
N CYS A 269 13.26 11.95 -12.17
CA CYS A 269 12.06 11.51 -11.47
C CYS A 269 10.79 11.59 -12.32
N TRP A 270 10.82 12.28 -13.48
CA TRP A 270 9.69 12.45 -14.37
C TRP A 270 10.03 11.96 -15.78
N PRO A 271 9.48 10.81 -16.23
CA PRO A 271 9.90 10.16 -17.46
C PRO A 271 9.10 10.60 -18.71
N TRP A 272 8.07 11.42 -18.57
CA TRP A 272 7.20 11.84 -19.67
C TRP A 272 7.72 13.11 -20.34
N PHE A 273 8.73 12.96 -21.18
CA PHE A 273 9.31 14.05 -21.98
C PHE A 273 9.72 13.56 -23.37
N LYS A 274 9.88 14.48 -24.31
CA LYS A 274 10.48 14.27 -25.65
C LYS A 274 11.58 15.31 -25.87
N GLY A 275 12.43 15.10 -26.86
CA GLY A 275 13.58 15.96 -27.15
C GLY A 275 14.85 15.49 -26.43
N ASP A 276 15.88 16.27 -26.49
CA ASP A 276 17.20 15.93 -25.94
C ASP A 276 17.44 16.64 -24.61
N ILE A 277 17.43 15.85 -23.54
CA ILE A 277 17.69 16.31 -22.17
C ILE A 277 18.89 15.55 -21.63
N SER A 278 19.92 16.28 -21.25
CA SER A 278 21.09 15.77 -20.56
C SER A 278 21.22 16.42 -19.20
N SER A 279 21.27 15.60 -18.14
CA SER A 279 21.28 16.04 -16.76
C SER A 279 22.07 15.07 -15.88
N PRO A 280 22.75 15.53 -14.82
CA PRO A 280 23.49 14.67 -13.91
C PRO A 280 22.53 13.77 -13.10
N ALA A 281 22.80 12.47 -13.10
CA ALA A 281 22.02 11.53 -12.27
C ALA A 281 22.28 11.74 -10.76
N ASP A 282 23.49 12.19 -10.37
CA ASP A 282 23.82 12.57 -9.00
C ASP A 282 23.58 14.07 -8.78
N SER A 283 22.31 14.44 -8.75
CA SER A 283 21.84 15.78 -8.42
C SER A 283 21.08 15.78 -7.10
N TRP A 284 21.02 16.93 -6.42
CA TRP A 284 20.27 17.09 -5.19
C TRP A 284 19.04 17.98 -5.43
N TYR A 285 17.87 17.36 -5.30
CA TYR A 285 16.59 18.07 -5.40
C TYR A 285 16.10 18.50 -4.01
N VAL A 286 15.81 19.77 -3.85
CA VAL A 286 15.23 20.34 -2.64
C VAL A 286 13.83 20.83 -2.96
N SER A 287 12.84 20.15 -2.37
CA SER A 287 11.43 20.49 -2.56
C SER A 287 11.00 21.68 -1.72
N GLN A 288 9.92 22.33 -2.13
CA GLN A 288 9.25 23.41 -1.39
C GLN A 288 8.93 23.01 0.05
N THR A 289 8.48 21.76 0.26
CA THR A 289 8.20 21.18 1.59
C THR A 289 9.16 20.04 1.85
N PRO A 290 10.26 20.28 2.58
CA PRO A 290 11.23 19.24 2.90
C PRO A 290 10.66 18.13 3.77
N LEU A 291 10.98 16.88 3.45
CA LEU A 291 10.56 15.73 4.24
C LEU A 291 11.37 15.66 5.54
N ILE A 292 10.68 15.89 6.65
CA ILE A 292 11.21 15.74 8.01
C ILE A 292 10.42 14.62 8.70
N LYS A 293 11.10 13.58 9.12
CA LYS A 293 10.49 12.39 9.77
C LYS A 293 10.55 12.51 11.28
N THR A 294 9.90 11.57 11.97
CA THR A 294 10.11 11.29 13.40
C THR A 294 11.43 10.56 13.57
N GLY A 295 12.20 10.90 14.61
CA GLY A 295 13.48 10.25 14.93
C GLY A 295 14.48 11.17 15.58
N LEU A 296 15.72 10.74 15.67
CA LEU A 296 16.84 11.51 16.19
C LEU A 296 17.18 12.67 15.24
N LEU A 297 17.30 13.91 15.73
CA LEU A 297 17.49 15.07 14.86
C LEU A 297 18.76 14.94 14.01
N LYS A 298 19.86 14.51 14.58
CA LYS A 298 21.10 14.24 13.86
C LYS A 298 20.90 13.24 12.72
N GLU A 299 20.24 12.12 12.97
CA GLU A 299 19.98 11.11 11.95
C GLU A 299 19.12 11.67 10.83
N ILE A 300 18.08 12.43 11.18
CA ILE A 300 17.17 13.04 10.21
C ILE A 300 17.91 14.00 9.28
N ILE A 301 18.82 14.82 9.82
CA ILE A 301 19.60 15.76 9.02
C ILE A 301 20.64 15.01 8.20
N CYS A 302 21.31 14.02 8.75
CA CYS A 302 22.47 13.35 8.13
C CYS A 302 22.09 12.12 7.29
N LYS A 303 20.85 11.62 7.33
CA LYS A 303 20.44 10.33 6.72
C LYS A 303 20.76 10.17 5.23
N ALA A 304 20.87 11.24 4.50
CA ALA A 304 21.16 11.22 3.07
C ALA A 304 22.59 11.69 2.75
N LEU A 305 23.46 11.77 3.75
CA LEU A 305 24.85 12.20 3.56
C LEU A 305 25.75 10.98 3.28
N PRO A 306 26.73 11.11 2.38
CA PRO A 306 27.60 10.00 1.99
C PRO A 306 28.60 9.60 3.09
N LEU A 307 28.87 10.48 4.05
CA LEU A 307 29.83 10.28 5.13
C LEU A 307 29.21 10.66 6.48
N PRO A 308 29.63 10.04 7.58
CA PRO A 308 29.22 10.44 8.91
C PRO A 308 29.73 11.86 9.22
N VAL A 309 28.84 12.68 9.77
CA VAL A 309 29.14 14.06 10.18
C VAL A 309 29.31 14.10 11.69
N ASP A 310 30.39 14.72 12.15
CA ASP A 310 30.62 14.96 13.56
C ASP A 310 29.68 16.03 14.13
N ASP A 311 29.44 16.00 15.42
CA ASP A 311 28.48 16.89 16.08
C ASP A 311 28.92 18.35 15.99
N LYS A 312 30.22 18.62 15.98
CA LYS A 312 30.76 19.98 15.86
C LYS A 312 30.43 20.59 14.51
N SER A 313 30.75 19.88 13.43
CA SER A 313 30.46 20.34 12.07
C SER A 313 28.94 20.52 11.84
N LEU A 314 28.13 19.60 12.39
CA LEU A 314 26.68 19.72 12.31
C LEU A 314 26.19 20.95 13.07
N SER A 315 26.67 21.18 14.29
CA SER A 315 26.32 22.35 15.12
C SER A 315 26.72 23.65 14.44
N GLU A 316 27.94 23.74 13.85
CA GLU A 316 28.40 24.91 13.13
C GLU A 316 27.49 25.25 11.93
N VAL A 317 27.10 24.25 11.15
CA VAL A 317 26.19 24.47 10.00
C VAL A 317 24.80 24.89 10.48
N LEU A 318 24.28 24.29 11.56
CA LEU A 318 23.01 24.71 12.14
C LEU A 318 23.03 26.17 12.61
N HIS A 319 24.13 26.62 13.22
CA HIS A 319 24.30 28.04 13.57
C HIS A 319 24.33 28.94 12.34
N GLN A 320 25.06 28.55 11.28
CA GLN A 320 25.16 29.33 10.03
C GLN A 320 23.80 29.52 9.33
N VAL A 321 22.93 28.48 9.36
CA VAL A 321 21.58 28.58 8.78
C VAL A 321 20.54 29.17 9.74
N GLY A 322 20.95 29.68 10.92
CA GLY A 322 20.05 30.32 11.89
C GLY A 322 19.20 29.33 12.71
N LEU A 323 19.68 28.10 12.89
CA LEU A 323 19.05 27.05 13.69
C LEU A 323 19.87 26.70 14.96
N GLY A 324 20.58 27.69 15.53
CA GLY A 324 21.43 27.48 16.70
C GLY A 324 20.73 26.84 17.91
N LYS A 325 19.43 27.13 18.10
CA LYS A 325 18.62 26.48 19.15
C LYS A 325 18.53 24.96 18.97
N LEU A 326 18.55 24.47 17.75
CA LEU A 326 18.50 23.04 17.46
C LEU A 326 19.85 22.36 17.62
N ALA A 327 20.95 23.12 17.61
CA ALA A 327 22.30 22.57 17.82
C ALA A 327 22.44 21.91 19.20
N ALA A 328 21.76 22.39 20.24
CA ALA A 328 21.71 21.75 21.55
C ALA A 328 20.83 20.49 21.62
N ARG A 329 19.99 20.27 20.60
CA ARG A 329 18.97 19.22 20.55
C ARG A 329 19.26 18.14 19.48
N ILE A 330 20.47 18.06 18.97
CA ILE A 330 20.84 17.13 17.87
C ILE A 330 20.65 15.66 18.25
N HIS A 331 20.69 15.34 19.54
CA HIS A 331 20.50 13.99 20.07
C HIS A 331 19.08 13.74 20.59
N ASP A 332 18.16 14.71 20.48
CA ASP A 332 16.79 14.53 20.87
C ASP A 332 16.03 13.69 19.82
N HIS A 333 15.15 12.83 20.30
CA HIS A 333 14.23 12.05 19.48
C HIS A 333 12.82 12.62 19.58
N ASP A 334 12.30 13.13 18.47
CA ASP A 334 10.99 13.78 18.47
C ASP A 334 10.26 13.66 17.11
N ARG A 335 9.01 14.13 17.06
CA ARG A 335 8.24 14.29 15.81
C ARG A 335 8.57 15.65 15.16
N TRP A 336 9.78 15.79 14.69
CA TRP A 336 10.28 17.05 14.15
C TRP A 336 9.44 17.63 13.01
N GLY A 337 8.76 16.75 12.24
CA GLY A 337 7.84 17.19 11.20
C GLY A 337 6.64 17.99 11.72
N ASP A 338 6.22 17.77 12.96
CA ASP A 338 5.09 18.45 13.60
C ASP A 338 5.53 19.67 14.42
N ILE A 339 6.76 19.64 14.94
CA ILE A 339 7.31 20.67 15.85
C ILE A 339 7.92 21.84 15.08
N LEU A 340 8.66 21.56 14.00
CA LEU A 340 9.38 22.59 13.25
C LEU A 340 8.44 23.41 12.39
N SER A 341 8.63 24.72 12.41
CA SER A 341 7.97 25.64 11.47
C SER A 341 8.40 25.39 10.03
N SER A 342 7.63 25.83 9.06
CA SER A 342 7.95 25.70 7.63
C SER A 342 9.31 26.34 7.29
N GLY A 343 9.63 27.49 7.87
CA GLY A 343 10.93 28.16 7.66
C GLY A 343 12.10 27.38 8.27
N GLU A 344 11.93 26.77 9.47
CA GLU A 344 12.97 25.91 10.06
C GLU A 344 13.21 24.65 9.23
N LYS A 345 12.15 24.05 8.66
CA LYS A 345 12.27 22.90 7.72
C LYS A 345 13.06 23.28 6.47
N GLN A 346 12.83 24.46 5.91
CA GLN A 346 13.59 24.97 4.75
C GLN A 346 15.06 25.22 5.11
N ARG A 347 15.35 25.79 6.29
CA ARG A 347 16.73 25.97 6.78
C ARG A 347 17.45 24.61 6.98
N ILE A 348 16.77 23.59 7.49
CA ILE A 348 17.32 22.24 7.58
C ILE A 348 17.66 21.67 6.19
N ALA A 349 16.80 21.92 5.20
CA ALA A 349 17.09 21.47 3.83
C ALA A 349 18.34 22.13 3.25
N LEU A 350 18.54 23.43 3.52
CA LEU A 350 19.77 24.15 3.14
C LEU A 350 20.99 23.66 3.94
N ALA A 351 20.83 23.35 5.23
CA ALA A 351 21.91 22.74 6.02
C ALA A 351 22.37 21.39 5.42
N ARG A 352 21.42 20.57 4.99
CA ARG A 352 21.73 19.30 4.28
C ARG A 352 22.52 19.52 3.00
N LEU A 353 22.21 20.57 2.23
CA LEU A 353 23.00 20.95 1.03
C LEU A 353 24.44 21.27 1.38
N ILE A 354 24.67 22.12 2.38
CA ILE A 354 26.00 22.55 2.81
C ILE A 354 26.82 21.36 3.30
N LEU A 355 26.19 20.42 3.99
CA LEU A 355 26.87 19.20 4.50
C LEU A 355 27.16 18.19 3.38
N ARG A 356 26.24 18.01 2.41
CA ARG A 356 26.38 17.03 1.35
C ARG A 356 27.34 17.46 0.25
N ARG A 357 27.40 18.76 -0.07
CA ARG A 357 28.20 19.37 -1.13
C ARG A 357 27.96 18.74 -2.52
N PRO A 358 26.71 18.66 -2.99
CA PRO A 358 26.40 18.08 -4.29
C PRO A 358 26.95 18.97 -5.41
N LYS A 359 27.35 18.35 -6.54
CA LYS A 359 27.79 19.08 -7.73
C LYS A 359 26.64 19.79 -8.45
N TRP A 360 25.44 19.26 -8.36
CA TRP A 360 24.24 19.81 -8.99
C TRP A 360 23.09 19.90 -8.01
N ILE A 361 22.39 21.02 -8.02
CA ILE A 361 21.34 21.38 -7.07
C ILE A 361 20.13 21.89 -7.83
N PHE A 362 18.97 21.32 -7.53
CA PHE A 362 17.69 21.79 -8.02
C PHE A 362 16.85 22.31 -6.86
N LEU A 363 16.56 23.60 -6.84
CA LEU A 363 15.82 24.28 -5.78
C LEU A 363 14.41 24.61 -6.26
N ASP A 364 13.40 23.96 -5.69
CA ASP A 364 12.00 24.16 -6.01
C ASP A 364 11.33 24.96 -4.88
N GLU A 365 11.22 26.27 -5.04
CA GLU A 365 10.64 27.22 -4.07
C GLU A 365 11.16 27.02 -2.63
N THR A 366 12.40 26.68 -2.47
CA THR A 366 13.02 26.23 -1.21
C THR A 366 13.05 27.31 -0.13
N THR A 367 12.84 28.56 -0.49
CA THR A 367 12.87 29.73 0.41
C THR A 367 11.52 30.42 0.56
N SER A 368 10.43 29.84 0.06
CA SER A 368 9.10 30.46 0.02
C SER A 368 8.50 30.82 1.40
N HIS A 369 8.95 30.17 2.47
CA HIS A 369 8.52 30.44 3.85
C HIS A 369 9.55 31.24 4.66
N LEU A 370 10.52 31.85 4.01
CA LEU A 370 11.53 32.72 4.61
C LEU A 370 11.29 34.16 4.17
N GLU A 371 11.64 35.11 5.00
CA GLU A 371 11.70 36.51 4.59
C GLU A 371 12.75 36.67 3.47
N GLU A 372 12.49 37.56 2.54
CA GLU A 372 13.32 37.71 1.33
C GLU A 372 14.79 38.01 1.66
N GLN A 373 15.06 38.83 2.66
CA GLN A 373 16.43 39.15 3.08
C GLN A 373 17.14 37.92 3.65
N GLU A 374 16.44 37.11 4.43
CA GLU A 374 16.97 35.89 4.99
C GLU A 374 17.19 34.81 3.90
N ALA A 375 16.28 34.73 2.93
CA ALA A 375 16.44 33.87 1.77
C ALA A 375 17.70 34.22 0.96
N ILE A 376 17.92 35.53 0.72
CA ILE A 376 19.13 36.02 0.05
C ILE A 376 20.39 35.67 0.85
N ARG A 377 20.37 35.91 2.17
CA ARG A 377 21.49 35.58 3.07
C ARG A 377 21.86 34.09 2.99
N LEU A 378 20.87 33.23 3.11
CA LEU A 378 21.09 31.78 3.12
C LEU A 378 21.53 31.24 1.76
N LEU A 379 20.98 31.73 0.67
CA LEU A 379 21.40 31.33 -0.69
C LEU A 379 22.79 31.86 -1.02
N ARG A 380 23.18 33.06 -0.55
CA ARG A 380 24.57 33.50 -0.62
C ARG A 380 25.53 32.60 0.15
N LEU A 381 25.14 32.19 1.35
CA LEU A 381 25.90 31.21 2.13
C LEU A 381 26.06 29.88 1.36
N VAL A 382 25.02 29.37 0.71
CA VAL A 382 25.08 28.18 -0.14
C VAL A 382 26.05 28.41 -1.28
N ARG A 383 25.98 29.55 -1.98
CA ARG A 383 26.88 29.89 -3.09
C ARG A 383 28.36 29.99 -2.65
N GLU A 384 28.60 30.56 -1.48
CA GLU A 384 29.95 30.68 -0.90
C GLU A 384 30.53 29.30 -0.53
N LYS A 385 29.72 28.44 0.11
CA LYS A 385 30.16 27.11 0.54
C LYS A 385 30.24 26.09 -0.59
N LEU A 386 29.57 26.34 -1.72
CA LEU A 386 29.43 25.43 -2.86
C LEU A 386 29.70 26.16 -4.20
N PRO A 387 30.88 26.81 -4.36
CA PRO A 387 31.15 27.70 -5.52
C PRO A 387 31.21 26.94 -6.86
N THR A 388 31.46 25.65 -6.86
CA THR A 388 31.56 24.81 -8.07
C THR A 388 30.23 24.11 -8.41
N SER A 389 29.22 24.22 -7.56
CA SER A 389 27.93 23.55 -7.78
C SER A 389 27.08 24.34 -8.78
N GLY A 390 26.61 23.66 -9.82
CA GLY A 390 25.59 24.20 -10.73
C GLY A 390 24.22 24.17 -10.05
N VAL A 391 23.47 25.26 -10.16
CA VAL A 391 22.15 25.39 -9.51
C VAL A 391 21.08 25.76 -10.51
N ILE A 392 19.97 25.05 -10.51
CA ILE A 392 18.75 25.48 -11.21
C ILE A 392 17.69 25.73 -10.13
N MET A 393 17.17 26.95 -10.09
CA MET A 393 16.25 27.37 -9.05
C MET A 393 14.92 27.92 -9.59
N VAL A 394 13.87 27.67 -8.83
CA VAL A 394 12.55 28.26 -8.98
C VAL A 394 12.26 29.06 -7.73
N THR A 395 11.94 30.36 -7.88
CA THR A 395 11.51 31.21 -6.76
C THR A 395 10.59 32.34 -7.26
N HIS A 396 9.68 32.74 -6.40
CA HIS A 396 8.79 33.88 -6.61
C HIS A 396 9.28 35.16 -5.91
N GLN A 397 10.42 35.10 -5.18
CA GLN A 397 11.00 36.23 -4.45
C GLN A 397 11.90 37.06 -5.37
N PRO A 398 11.54 38.34 -5.74
CA PRO A 398 12.28 39.12 -6.71
C PRO A 398 13.74 39.42 -6.29
N GLY A 399 13.98 39.66 -4.99
CA GLY A 399 15.34 39.92 -4.50
C GLY A 399 16.31 38.74 -4.66
N VAL A 400 15.79 37.51 -4.71
CA VAL A 400 16.57 36.30 -4.94
C VAL A 400 17.01 36.19 -6.41
N TRP A 401 16.29 36.79 -7.37
CA TRP A 401 16.61 36.70 -8.80
C TRP A 401 18.00 37.22 -9.12
N ASN A 402 18.46 38.22 -8.39
CA ASN A 402 19.82 38.82 -8.58
C ASN A 402 20.97 37.86 -8.21
N LEU A 403 20.65 36.69 -7.61
CA LEU A 403 21.64 35.64 -7.34
C LEU A 403 21.85 34.71 -8.54
N ALA A 404 20.97 34.74 -9.52
CA ALA A 404 21.12 33.93 -10.73
C ALA A 404 22.12 34.60 -11.69
N ASP A 405 22.92 33.77 -12.36
CA ASP A 405 23.80 34.24 -13.46
C ASP A 405 23.00 34.36 -14.75
N ASP A 406 22.00 33.51 -14.98
CA ASP A 406 21.13 33.49 -16.14
C ASP A 406 19.65 33.27 -15.75
N ILE A 407 18.76 33.74 -16.61
CA ILE A 407 17.29 33.59 -16.42
C ILE A 407 16.70 32.91 -17.66
N CYS A 408 15.98 31.84 -17.46
CA CYS A 408 15.16 31.18 -18.47
C CYS A 408 13.69 31.43 -18.19
N ASP A 409 13.01 32.19 -19.05
CA ASP A 409 11.58 32.44 -18.94
C ASP A 409 10.80 31.38 -19.72
N ILE A 410 10.14 30.47 -18.99
CA ILE A 410 9.35 29.39 -19.59
C ILE A 410 7.89 29.79 -19.85
N SER A 411 7.48 31.02 -19.49
CA SER A 411 6.14 31.55 -19.80
C SER A 411 5.95 31.87 -21.29
N ALA A 412 7.04 32.10 -21.99
CA ALA A 412 7.05 32.44 -23.41
C ALA A 412 6.98 31.21 -24.35
N VAL A 413 6.89 30.01 -23.80
CA VAL A 413 7.06 28.73 -24.50
C VAL A 413 5.74 27.97 -24.65
N LEU A 414 4.62 28.59 -24.29
CA LEU A 414 3.26 28.02 -24.43
C LEU A 414 2.54 28.55 -25.66
#